data_2226ce66ae6935cbdd51cc11020272f1
#
_entry.id   2226ce66ae6935cbdd51cc11020272f1
#
_cell.length_a   1.000
_cell.length_b   1.000
_cell.length_c   1.000
_cell.angle_alpha   90.00
_cell.angle_beta   90.00
_cell.angle_gamma   90.00
#
_symmetry.space_group_name_H-M   'P 1'
#
loop_
_entity.id
_entity.type
_entity.pdbx_description
1 polymer ?
#
loop_
_entity_poly.entity_id
_entity_poly.type
_entity_poly.pdbx_seq_one_letter_code
_entity_poly.pdbx_strand_id
1 'polypeptide(L)'
;MTILSLSHGHKLLLQQFFCRNGYLPPAFSGMRRHRRPLPELKSSNFNLREFGKRVALNMPVQGSAADIMKLAMVRVHDRLKREGLRARLLMQVHDELIAECPAEEQAQVKRILTEEMEHAAALSVPLTVDAHCGKNWLEAKG
;
A
#
# COMPACT_ATOMS: atom_id res chain seq x y z
N MET A 1 16.91 15.21 11.75
CA MET A 1 15.69 14.69 11.11
C MET A 1 15.79 13.19 11.05
N THR A 2 14.72 12.50 11.36
CA THR A 2 14.66 11.03 11.30
C THR A 2 13.79 10.63 10.13
N ILE A 3 14.21 9.62 9.39
CA ILE A 3 13.42 9.01 8.32
C ILE A 3 12.69 7.80 8.88
N LEU A 4 11.40 7.75 8.64
CA LEU A 4 10.53 6.62 8.96
C LEU A 4 10.18 5.91 7.66
N SER A 5 10.39 4.60 7.63
CA SER A 5 9.97 3.73 6.54
C SER A 5 8.96 2.74 7.08
N LEU A 6 7.80 2.68 6.44
CA LEU A 6 6.72 1.77 6.81
C LEU A 6 6.29 0.97 5.62
N SER A 7 6.27 -0.35 5.77
CA SER A 7 5.81 -1.28 4.74
C SER A 7 4.66 -2.14 5.26
N HIS A 8 3.75 -2.54 4.37
CA HIS A 8 2.76 -3.56 4.70
C HIS A 8 3.44 -4.94 4.75
N GLY A 9 3.55 -5.51 5.96
CA GLY A 9 4.26 -6.77 6.23
C GLY A 9 3.69 -8.03 5.56
N HIS A 10 2.56 -7.95 4.86
CA HIS A 10 1.89 -9.13 4.30
C HIS A 10 1.44 -9.00 2.85
N LYS A 11 2.38 -8.74 1.94
CA LYS A 11 2.14 -8.86 0.49
C LYS A 11 1.51 -10.21 0.09
N LEU A 12 1.95 -11.29 0.74
CA LEU A 12 1.47 -12.65 0.50
C LEU A 12 0.02 -12.87 0.97
N LEU A 13 -0.41 -12.26 2.07
CA LEU A 13 -1.77 -12.44 2.61
C LEU A 13 -2.84 -11.78 1.75
N LEU A 14 -2.59 -10.57 1.23
CA LEU A 14 -3.49 -9.92 0.29
C LEU A 14 -3.61 -10.74 -1.01
N GLN A 15 -2.51 -11.26 -1.53
CA GLN A 15 -2.49 -12.09 -2.73
C GLN A 15 -3.23 -13.42 -2.50
N GLN A 16 -3.04 -14.08 -1.35
CA GLN A 16 -3.74 -15.32 -1.00
C GLN A 16 -5.24 -15.08 -0.75
N PHE A 17 -5.62 -13.96 -0.15
CA PHE A 17 -7.02 -13.64 0.10
C PHE A 17 -7.80 -13.44 -1.22
N PHE A 18 -7.24 -12.71 -2.16
CA PHE A 18 -7.88 -12.48 -3.47
C PHE A 18 -7.90 -13.73 -4.34
N CYS A 19 -6.85 -14.55 -4.32
CA CYS A 19 -6.83 -15.82 -5.06
C CYS A 19 -7.79 -16.87 -4.50
N ARG A 20 -8.04 -16.86 -3.20
CA ARG A 20 -8.86 -17.89 -2.54
C ARG A 20 -10.35 -17.62 -2.62
N ASN A 21 -10.78 -16.37 -2.62
CA ASN A 21 -12.20 -16.00 -2.52
C ASN A 21 -12.80 -15.44 -3.79
N GLY A 22 -12.03 -15.09 -4.82
CA GLY A 22 -12.53 -14.56 -6.09
C GLY A 22 -13.40 -13.31 -5.97
N TYR A 23 -13.46 -12.68 -4.80
CA TYR A 23 -14.44 -11.66 -4.44
C TYR A 23 -13.73 -10.40 -3.90
N LEU A 24 -13.94 -9.29 -4.59
CA LEU A 24 -13.65 -7.96 -4.04
C LEU A 24 -14.74 -7.62 -3.02
N PRO A 25 -14.41 -7.37 -1.74
CA PRO A 25 -15.40 -6.98 -0.76
C PRO A 25 -16.14 -5.70 -1.18
N PRO A 26 -17.41 -5.52 -0.78
CA PRO A 26 -18.22 -4.35 -1.13
C PRO A 26 -17.59 -2.99 -0.76
N ALA A 27 -16.70 -2.98 0.24
CA ALA A 27 -15.92 -1.80 0.61
C ALA A 27 -15.06 -1.22 -0.54
N PHE A 28 -14.75 -2.03 -1.56
CA PHE A 28 -14.04 -1.62 -2.76
C PHE A 28 -14.96 -1.19 -3.91
N SER A 29 -16.28 -1.23 -3.75
CA SER A 29 -17.24 -0.83 -4.79
C SER A 29 -17.16 0.66 -5.15
N GLY A 30 -16.58 1.48 -4.30
CA GLY A 30 -16.29 2.90 -4.53
C GLY A 30 -14.93 3.19 -5.16
N MET A 31 -14.04 2.22 -5.21
CA MET A 31 -12.74 2.38 -5.86
C MET A 31 -12.91 2.47 -7.38
N ARG A 32 -12.17 3.40 -7.99
CA ARG A 32 -12.28 3.68 -9.43
C ARG A 32 -12.08 2.40 -10.22
N ARG A 33 -13.01 2.08 -11.13
CA ARG A 33 -12.89 0.97 -12.07
C ARG A 33 -11.75 1.26 -13.04
N HIS A 34 -10.56 0.77 -12.71
CA HIS A 34 -9.44 0.81 -13.63
C HIS A 34 -9.64 -0.25 -14.71
N ARG A 35 -9.56 0.17 -15.97
CA ARG A 35 -9.59 -0.74 -17.12
C ARG A 35 -8.19 -0.84 -17.68
N ARG A 36 -7.69 -2.07 -17.81
CA ARG A 36 -6.44 -2.36 -18.51
C ARG A 36 -6.74 -3.27 -19.70
N PRO A 37 -6.51 -2.83 -20.94
CA PRO A 37 -6.59 -3.71 -22.08
C PRO A 37 -5.48 -4.77 -22.02
N LEU A 38 -5.83 -6.02 -22.33
CA LEU A 38 -4.91 -7.15 -22.36
C LEU A 38 -4.98 -7.82 -23.74
N PRO A 39 -4.33 -7.24 -24.77
CA PRO A 39 -4.32 -7.79 -26.12
C PRO A 39 -3.66 -9.17 -26.18
N GLU A 40 -2.77 -9.48 -25.22
CA GLU A 40 -2.08 -10.76 -25.10
C GLU A 40 -3.03 -11.95 -24.96
N LEU A 41 -4.22 -11.75 -24.37
CA LEU A 41 -5.24 -12.81 -24.23
C LEU A 41 -5.78 -13.32 -25.57
N LYS A 42 -5.71 -12.51 -26.62
CA LYS A 42 -6.15 -12.86 -27.98
C LYS A 42 -5.01 -13.38 -28.86
N SER A 43 -3.80 -13.48 -28.34
CA SER A 43 -2.63 -13.92 -29.08
C SER A 43 -2.74 -15.41 -29.47
N SER A 44 -2.36 -15.74 -30.71
CA SER A 44 -2.18 -17.12 -31.17
C SER A 44 -0.98 -17.81 -30.50
N ASN A 45 -0.02 -17.02 -30.01
CA ASN A 45 1.14 -17.55 -29.28
C ASN A 45 0.70 -18.00 -27.87
N PHE A 46 0.90 -19.29 -27.58
CA PHE A 46 0.52 -19.89 -26.28
C PHE A 46 1.19 -19.19 -25.08
N ASN A 47 2.49 -18.94 -25.15
CA ASN A 47 3.23 -18.33 -24.06
C ASN A 47 2.75 -16.91 -23.77
N LEU A 48 2.46 -16.13 -24.80
CA LEU A 48 1.96 -14.77 -24.65
C LEU A 48 0.54 -14.76 -24.08
N ARG A 49 -0.30 -15.71 -24.48
CA ARG A 49 -1.66 -15.86 -23.91
C ARG A 49 -1.63 -16.26 -22.44
N GLU A 50 -0.75 -17.19 -22.03
CA GLU A 50 -0.59 -17.59 -20.63
C GLU A 50 -0.02 -16.44 -19.79
N PHE A 51 0.89 -15.65 -20.32
CA PHE A 51 1.33 -14.40 -19.69
C PHE A 51 0.15 -13.44 -19.46
N GLY A 52 -0.68 -13.21 -20.48
CA GLY A 52 -1.88 -12.36 -20.39
C GLY A 52 -2.85 -12.84 -19.30
N LYS A 53 -3.07 -14.14 -19.17
CA LYS A 53 -3.90 -14.72 -18.08
C LYS A 53 -3.34 -14.42 -16.69
N ARG A 54 -2.02 -14.60 -16.49
CA ARG A 54 -1.37 -14.27 -15.20
C ARG A 54 -1.49 -12.78 -14.88
N VAL A 55 -1.31 -11.91 -15.86
CA VAL A 55 -1.50 -10.46 -15.68
C VAL A 55 -2.94 -10.14 -15.33
N ALA A 56 -3.93 -10.75 -15.99
CA ALA A 56 -5.35 -10.57 -15.68
C ALA A 56 -5.70 -10.96 -14.23
N LEU A 57 -5.15 -12.07 -13.74
CA LEU A 57 -5.38 -12.54 -12.36
C LEU A 57 -4.71 -11.66 -11.30
N ASN A 58 -3.52 -11.13 -11.61
CA ASN A 58 -2.78 -10.29 -10.65
C ASN A 58 -3.25 -8.83 -10.62
N MET A 59 -3.85 -8.34 -11.69
CA MET A 59 -4.25 -6.95 -11.82
C MET A 59 -5.21 -6.47 -10.73
N PRO A 60 -6.28 -7.20 -10.34
CA PRO A 60 -7.16 -6.76 -9.26
C PRO A 60 -6.43 -6.61 -7.93
N VAL A 61 -5.52 -7.53 -7.63
CA VAL A 61 -4.73 -7.52 -6.39
C VAL A 61 -3.80 -6.31 -6.34
N GLN A 62 -3.04 -6.08 -7.41
CA GLN A 62 -2.12 -4.95 -7.51
C GLN A 62 -2.86 -3.60 -7.52
N GLY A 63 -3.98 -3.52 -8.24
CA GLY A 63 -4.82 -2.32 -8.30
C GLY A 63 -5.42 -1.98 -6.93
N SER A 64 -5.94 -2.97 -6.21
CA SER A 64 -6.49 -2.77 -4.87
C SER A 64 -5.41 -2.34 -3.87
N ALA A 65 -4.23 -2.96 -3.92
CA ALA A 65 -3.11 -2.56 -3.07
C ALA A 65 -2.70 -1.10 -3.32
N ALA A 66 -2.63 -0.69 -4.59
CA ALA A 66 -2.32 0.69 -4.95
C ALA A 66 -3.38 1.70 -4.47
N ASP A 67 -4.65 1.33 -4.51
CA ASP A 67 -5.74 2.19 -4.04
C ASP A 67 -5.75 2.31 -2.50
N ILE A 68 -5.48 1.22 -1.78
CA ILE A 68 -5.31 1.21 -0.31
C ILE A 68 -4.16 2.15 0.07
N MET A 69 -3.03 2.05 -0.63
CA MET A 69 -1.87 2.88 -0.36
C MET A 69 -2.17 4.36 -0.58
N LYS A 70 -2.89 4.73 -1.65
CA LYS A 70 -3.31 6.12 -1.89
C LYS A 70 -4.22 6.64 -0.77
N LEU A 71 -5.17 5.83 -0.30
CA LEU A 71 -6.03 6.20 0.82
C LEU A 71 -5.22 6.40 2.10
N ALA A 72 -4.27 5.51 2.38
CA ALA A 72 -3.36 5.63 3.51
C ALA A 72 -2.57 6.94 3.45
N MET A 73 -1.98 7.26 2.29
CA MET A 73 -1.22 8.50 2.09
C MET A 73 -2.04 9.76 2.39
N VAL A 74 -3.27 9.83 1.88
CA VAL A 74 -4.16 10.97 2.12
C VAL A 74 -4.49 11.10 3.61
N ARG A 75 -4.86 10.00 4.26
CA ARG A 75 -5.21 9.99 5.70
C ARG A 75 -4.02 10.38 6.58
N VAL A 76 -2.85 9.83 6.30
CA VAL A 76 -1.60 10.18 7.00
C VAL A 76 -1.31 11.68 6.84
N HIS A 77 -1.34 12.19 5.61
CA HIS A 77 -1.09 13.60 5.33
C HIS A 77 -2.04 14.52 6.12
N ASP A 78 -3.34 14.22 6.04
CA ASP A 78 -4.38 15.02 6.70
C ASP A 78 -4.24 14.98 8.21
N ARG A 79 -3.87 13.82 8.77
CA ARG A 79 -3.68 13.67 10.21
C ARG A 79 -2.43 14.37 10.71
N LEU A 80 -1.30 14.26 10.02
CA LEU A 80 -0.08 15.00 10.36
C LEU A 80 -0.33 16.51 10.38
N LYS A 81 -1.06 17.01 9.37
CA LYS A 81 -1.43 18.42 9.27
C LYS A 81 -2.40 18.84 10.39
N ARG A 82 -3.40 18.03 10.70
CA ARG A 82 -4.39 18.31 11.75
C ARG A 82 -3.77 18.35 13.14
N GLU A 83 -2.78 17.48 13.40
CA GLU A 83 -2.04 17.45 14.66
C GLU A 83 -0.91 18.48 14.74
N GLY A 84 -0.73 19.30 13.70
CA GLY A 84 0.24 20.40 13.68
C GLY A 84 1.69 19.94 13.68
N LEU A 85 1.96 18.71 13.24
CA LEU A 85 3.29 18.15 13.20
C LEU A 85 4.13 18.70 12.05
N ARG A 86 5.43 18.82 12.27
CA ARG A 86 6.41 19.22 11.24
C ARG A 86 6.80 18.06 10.33
N ALA A 87 6.36 16.86 10.67
CA ALA A 87 6.56 15.67 9.86
C ALA A 87 5.87 15.79 8.50
N ARG A 88 6.47 15.20 7.48
CA ARG A 88 5.93 15.18 6.13
C ARG A 88 6.21 13.88 5.40
N LEU A 89 5.29 13.46 4.56
CA LEU A 89 5.54 12.37 3.61
C LEU A 89 6.50 12.85 2.54
N LEU A 90 7.53 12.04 2.26
CA LEU A 90 8.53 12.31 1.23
C LEU A 90 8.18 11.59 -0.07
N MET A 91 7.92 10.29 0.02
CA MET A 91 7.70 9.44 -1.15
C MET A 91 6.95 8.16 -0.79
N GLN A 92 6.45 7.51 -1.83
CA GLN A 92 5.89 6.16 -1.76
C GLN A 92 6.66 5.27 -2.74
N VAL A 93 7.10 4.12 -2.26
CA VAL A 93 7.83 3.12 -3.06
C VAL A 93 7.11 1.78 -2.91
N HIS A 94 6.40 1.34 -3.96
CA HIS A 94 5.56 0.14 -3.93
C HIS A 94 4.51 0.16 -2.82
N ASP A 95 4.73 -0.58 -1.75
CA ASP A 95 3.90 -0.75 -0.55
C ASP A 95 4.50 -0.06 0.69
N GLU A 96 5.50 0.78 0.50
CA GLU A 96 6.26 1.47 1.52
C GLU A 96 5.96 2.97 1.49
N LEU A 97 5.71 3.58 2.65
CA LEU A 97 5.64 5.02 2.84
C LEU A 97 6.88 5.51 3.57
N ILE A 98 7.46 6.57 3.05
CA ILE A 98 8.64 7.21 3.63
C ILE A 98 8.26 8.60 4.08
N ALA A 99 8.48 8.87 5.36
CA ALA A 99 8.25 10.16 5.99
C ALA A 99 9.50 10.67 6.70
N GLU A 100 9.68 11.95 6.75
CA GLU A 100 10.67 12.59 7.59
C GLU A 100 10.00 13.32 8.75
N CYS A 101 10.64 13.33 9.90
CA CYS A 101 10.17 14.06 11.07
C CYS A 101 11.33 14.52 11.95
N PRO A 102 11.12 15.55 12.78
CA PRO A 102 12.01 15.85 13.88
C PRO A 102 12.10 14.67 14.86
N ALA A 103 13.24 14.53 15.54
CA ALA A 103 13.45 13.42 16.46
C ALA A 103 12.43 13.39 17.62
N GLU A 104 12.01 14.56 18.09
CA GLU A 104 11.00 14.73 19.14
C GLU A 104 9.60 14.26 18.73
N GLU A 105 9.26 14.26 17.44
CA GLU A 105 7.97 13.83 16.91
C GLU A 105 7.95 12.35 16.49
N GLN A 106 9.10 11.68 16.48
CA GLN A 106 9.28 10.34 15.91
C GLN A 106 8.26 9.32 16.43
N ALA A 107 8.07 9.26 17.76
CA ALA A 107 7.15 8.29 18.38
C ALA A 107 5.68 8.54 17.96
N GLN A 108 5.28 9.82 17.91
CA GLN A 108 3.92 10.21 17.52
C GLN A 108 3.69 9.95 16.04
N VAL A 109 4.63 10.34 15.18
CA VAL A 109 4.55 10.13 13.74
C VAL A 109 4.51 8.65 13.40
N LYS A 110 5.36 7.83 14.03
CA LYS A 110 5.35 6.37 13.87
C LYS A 110 3.97 5.79 14.18
N ARG A 111 3.36 6.18 15.30
CA ARG A 111 2.02 5.73 15.69
C ARG A 111 0.97 6.15 14.65
N ILE A 112 0.97 7.41 14.22
CA ILE A 112 0.02 7.93 13.22
C ILE A 112 0.12 7.15 11.92
N LEU A 113 1.33 6.97 11.39
CA LEU A 113 1.54 6.23 10.16
C LEU A 113 1.02 4.79 10.27
N THR A 114 1.38 4.08 11.37
CA THR A 114 0.93 2.71 11.60
C THR A 114 -0.60 2.64 11.66
N GLU A 115 -1.24 3.45 12.48
CA GLU A 115 -2.70 3.46 12.64
C GLU A 115 -3.43 3.76 11.31
N GLU A 116 -3.01 4.79 10.57
CA GLU A 116 -3.67 5.17 9.32
C GLU A 116 -3.45 4.17 8.19
N MET A 117 -2.28 3.51 8.15
CA MET A 117 -2.00 2.48 7.17
C MET A 117 -2.76 1.18 7.48
N GLU A 118 -2.80 0.75 8.74
CA GLU A 118 -3.53 -0.45 9.15
C GLU A 118 -5.04 -0.31 8.97
N HIS A 119 -5.58 0.89 9.16
CA HIS A 119 -7.00 1.19 9.01
C HIS A 119 -7.35 1.79 7.64
N ALA A 120 -6.44 1.79 6.68
CA ALA A 120 -6.68 2.36 5.35
C ALA A 120 -7.85 1.69 4.61
N ALA A 121 -8.07 0.40 4.86
CA ALA A 121 -9.19 -0.35 4.31
C ALA A 121 -9.77 -1.33 5.34
N ALA A 122 -11.09 -1.47 5.35
CA ALA A 122 -11.77 -2.49 6.14
C ALA A 122 -11.71 -3.83 5.40
N LEU A 123 -10.77 -4.67 5.78
CA LEU A 123 -10.60 -6.01 5.24
C LEU A 123 -10.99 -7.07 6.28
N SER A 124 -11.34 -8.27 5.81
CA SER A 124 -11.58 -9.42 6.68
C SER A 124 -10.31 -10.00 7.30
N VAL A 125 -9.14 -9.57 6.82
CA VAL A 125 -7.83 -9.86 7.39
C VAL A 125 -7.19 -8.55 7.84
N PRO A 126 -6.49 -8.52 8.99
CA PRO A 126 -5.81 -7.33 9.45
C PRO A 126 -4.68 -6.94 8.50
N LEU A 127 -4.55 -5.65 8.23
CA LEU A 127 -3.34 -5.10 7.64
C LEU A 127 -2.34 -4.88 8.77
N THR A 128 -1.17 -5.47 8.66
CA THR A 128 -0.08 -5.22 9.61
C THR A 128 0.98 -4.36 8.96
N VAL A 129 1.55 -3.45 9.72
CA VAL A 129 2.53 -2.48 9.25
C VAL A 129 3.82 -2.62 10.05
N ASP A 130 4.92 -2.86 9.36
CA ASP A 130 6.26 -2.82 9.93
C ASP A 130 6.82 -1.40 9.80
N ALA A 131 7.30 -0.84 10.91
CA ALA A 131 7.77 0.54 10.98
C ALA A 131 9.21 0.61 11.47
N HIS A 132 10.08 1.12 10.63
CA HIS A 132 11.51 1.31 10.89
C HIS A 132 11.89 2.78 10.86
N CYS A 133 12.94 3.13 11.57
CA CYS A 133 13.43 4.50 11.69
C CYS A 133 14.94 4.52 11.46
N GLY A 134 15.43 5.55 10.80
CA GLY A 134 16.86 5.72 10.54
C GLY A 134 17.21 7.18 10.24
N LYS A 135 18.49 7.47 10.15
CA LYS A 135 18.96 8.80 9.73
C LYS A 135 18.86 9.00 8.23
N ASN A 136 18.75 7.92 7.49
CA ASN A 136 18.56 7.87 6.05
C ASN A 136 17.68 6.68 5.68
N TRP A 137 17.24 6.59 4.43
CA TRP A 137 16.37 5.53 3.97
C TRP A 137 17.00 4.14 4.06
N LEU A 138 18.31 4.02 3.84
CA LEU A 138 18.99 2.74 3.91
C LEU A 138 18.94 2.14 5.33
N GLU A 139 19.13 2.97 6.35
CA GLU A 139 18.99 2.57 7.76
C GLU A 139 17.54 2.28 8.15
N ALA A 140 16.60 3.06 7.60
CA ALA A 140 15.17 2.91 7.88
C ALA A 140 14.53 1.73 7.13
N LYS A 141 15.22 1.10 6.20
CA LYS A 141 14.69 -0.03 5.44
C LYS A 141 14.79 -1.37 6.16
N GLY A 142 15.60 -1.42 7.22
CA GLY A 142 15.83 -2.65 8.01
C GLY A 142 16.80 -3.61 7.35
#